data_e6cd2e4ca1aa4dd8277cca4bcd42891d
#
_entry.id   e6cd2e4ca1aa4dd8277cca4bcd42891d
#
_cell.length_a   1.000
_cell.length_b   1.000
_cell.length_c   1.000
_cell.angle_alpha   90.00
_cell.angle_beta   90.00
_cell.angle_gamma   90.00
#
_symmetry.space_group_name_H-M   'P 1'
#
loop_
_entity.id
_entity.type
_entity.pdbx_description
1 polymer ?
#
loop_
_entity_poly.entity_id
_entity_poly.type
_entity_poly.pdbx_seq_one_letter_code
_entity_poly.pdbx_strand_id
1 'polypeptide(L)'
;VEPHFLFNTLASIDHLIEVDPKRASVMQKNLIALLRASMPTMREAGDGGPRDLGRELSVIRPYLEILKVRMEERLDTAIHVPEGLLSAEFPQMMVQTLVENAVKHGLEPKPEGGRLEVKAEIVHGKLAVSVSDTGLGFGKAATAGTGVGLANIRERLQLLYGTKGTLTIAENPAGGTIATIAVPYKPLQGDNA
;
A
#
# COMPACT_ATOMS: atom_id res chain seq x y z
N VAL A 1 7.85 3.48 -7.41
CA VAL A 1 6.72 3.48 -8.37
C VAL A 1 7.19 2.88 -9.68
N GLU A 2 6.48 1.90 -10.16
CA GLU A 2 6.82 1.18 -11.39
C GLU A 2 6.68 2.10 -12.63
N PRO A 3 7.68 2.15 -13.55
CA PRO A 3 7.61 3.02 -14.73
C PRO A 3 6.37 2.78 -15.60
N HIS A 4 5.95 1.53 -15.74
CA HIS A 4 4.75 1.16 -16.49
C HIS A 4 3.47 1.79 -15.93
N PHE A 5 3.35 1.84 -14.60
CA PHE A 5 2.25 2.53 -13.91
C PHE A 5 2.24 4.03 -14.24
N LEU A 6 3.42 4.66 -14.23
CA LEU A 6 3.55 6.09 -14.56
C LEU A 6 3.12 6.38 -16.00
N PHE A 7 3.58 5.61 -16.96
CA PHE A 7 3.20 5.79 -18.37
C PHE A 7 1.71 5.58 -18.59
N ASN A 8 1.12 4.55 -17.98
CA ASN A 8 -0.32 4.29 -18.08
C ASN A 8 -1.14 5.41 -17.42
N THR A 9 -0.67 5.96 -16.31
CA THR A 9 -1.32 7.07 -15.64
C THR A 9 -1.28 8.33 -16.49
N LEU A 10 -0.13 8.66 -17.08
CA LEU A 10 0.00 9.80 -17.99
C LEU A 10 -0.86 9.65 -19.23
N ALA A 11 -0.92 8.47 -19.82
CA ALA A 11 -1.79 8.19 -20.97
C ALA A 11 -3.27 8.34 -20.60
N SER A 12 -3.68 7.92 -19.41
CA SER A 12 -5.04 8.12 -18.91
C SER A 12 -5.37 9.59 -18.70
N ILE A 13 -4.43 10.36 -18.16
CA ILE A 13 -4.59 11.82 -17.99
C ILE A 13 -4.78 12.49 -19.34
N ASP A 14 -3.95 12.16 -20.32
CA ASP A 14 -4.03 12.71 -21.67
C ASP A 14 -5.41 12.47 -22.32
N HIS A 15 -5.90 11.25 -22.23
CA HIS A 15 -7.24 10.91 -22.69
C HIS A 15 -8.34 11.70 -21.96
N LEU A 16 -8.25 11.78 -20.63
CA LEU A 16 -9.24 12.48 -19.80
C LEU A 16 -9.25 13.99 -20.03
N ILE A 17 -8.15 14.61 -20.44
CA ILE A 17 -8.10 16.05 -20.76
C ILE A 17 -9.18 16.43 -21.77
N GLU A 18 -9.39 15.57 -22.75
CA GLU A 18 -10.40 15.83 -23.82
C GLU A 18 -11.80 15.40 -23.41
N VAL A 19 -11.93 14.32 -22.63
CA VAL A 19 -13.23 13.69 -22.32
C VAL A 19 -13.82 14.21 -21.02
N ASP A 20 -13.01 14.33 -19.97
CA ASP A 20 -13.40 14.78 -18.63
C ASP A 20 -12.25 15.55 -17.97
N PRO A 21 -12.10 16.85 -18.26
CA PRO A 21 -10.99 17.65 -17.74
C PRO A 21 -10.91 17.72 -16.22
N LYS A 22 -12.04 17.64 -15.53
CA LYS A 22 -12.07 17.67 -14.06
C LYS A 22 -11.43 16.41 -13.47
N ARG A 23 -11.74 15.24 -14.02
CA ARG A 23 -11.12 13.98 -13.62
C ARG A 23 -9.64 13.94 -13.98
N ALA A 24 -9.26 14.48 -15.14
CA ALA A 24 -7.87 14.63 -15.52
C ALA A 24 -7.08 15.44 -14.48
N SER A 25 -7.63 16.56 -14.03
CA SER A 25 -7.02 17.40 -13.00
C SER A 25 -6.86 16.68 -11.67
N VAL A 26 -7.87 15.94 -11.22
CA VAL A 26 -7.80 15.12 -9.99
C VAL A 26 -6.72 14.06 -10.10
N MET A 27 -6.66 13.35 -11.23
CA MET A 27 -5.66 12.30 -11.46
C MET A 27 -4.23 12.87 -11.48
N GLN A 28 -4.03 14.00 -12.11
CA GLN A 28 -2.75 14.72 -12.16
C GLN A 28 -2.29 15.15 -10.76
N LYS A 29 -3.19 15.71 -9.95
CA LYS A 29 -2.88 16.11 -8.56
C LYS A 29 -2.48 14.91 -7.71
N ASN A 30 -3.16 13.78 -7.86
CA ASN A 30 -2.81 12.55 -7.16
C ASN A 30 -1.47 11.98 -7.64
N LEU A 31 -1.16 12.07 -8.93
CA LEU A 31 0.14 11.67 -9.46
C LEU A 31 1.27 12.53 -8.86
N ILE A 32 1.08 13.84 -8.78
CA ILE A 32 2.04 14.75 -8.16
C ILE A 32 2.23 14.40 -6.69
N ALA A 33 1.15 14.15 -5.95
CA ALA A 33 1.21 13.75 -4.54
C ALA A 33 1.98 12.42 -4.36
N LEU A 34 1.71 11.45 -5.22
CA LEU A 34 2.40 10.15 -5.22
C LEU A 34 3.90 10.32 -5.48
N LEU A 35 4.27 11.09 -6.48
CA LEU A 35 5.68 11.33 -6.81
C LEU A 35 6.42 12.06 -5.68
N ARG A 36 5.80 13.07 -5.07
CA ARG A 36 6.38 13.79 -3.93
C ARG A 36 6.58 12.87 -2.72
N ALA A 37 5.60 12.05 -2.40
CA ALA A 37 5.67 11.10 -1.29
C ALA A 37 6.71 9.99 -1.53
N SER A 38 7.00 9.67 -2.78
CA SER A 38 7.97 8.65 -3.18
C SER A 38 9.40 9.17 -3.26
N MET A 39 9.60 10.48 -3.30
CA MET A 39 10.93 11.07 -3.34
C MET A 39 11.57 11.09 -1.94
N PRO A 40 12.82 10.63 -1.79
CA PRO A 40 13.57 10.86 -0.56
C PRO A 40 13.81 12.35 -0.36
N THR A 41 13.49 12.87 0.81
CA THR A 41 13.86 14.24 1.16
C THR A 41 15.36 14.30 1.42
N MET A 42 16.01 15.45 1.16
CA MET A 42 17.44 15.62 1.40
C MET A 42 17.84 15.36 2.86
N ARG A 43 16.91 15.49 3.81
CA ARG A 43 17.10 15.14 5.23
C ARG A 43 17.12 13.64 5.48
N GLU A 44 16.55 12.85 4.59
CA GLU A 44 16.44 11.39 4.74
C GLU A 44 17.61 10.64 4.09
N ALA A 45 18.35 11.29 3.21
CA ALA A 45 19.51 10.70 2.57
C ALA A 45 20.70 10.51 3.52
N GLY A 46 20.68 11.13 4.70
CA GLY A 46 21.78 11.08 5.68
C GLY A 46 21.47 10.35 6.99
N ASP A 47 20.23 10.33 7.42
CA ASP A 47 19.84 9.72 8.70
C ASP A 47 18.37 9.31 8.55
N GLY A 48 18.12 8.03 8.34
CA GLY A 48 16.78 7.54 8.05
C GLY A 48 15.70 8.17 8.94
N GLY A 49 15.09 9.25 8.43
CA GLY A 49 14.03 9.97 9.13
C GLY A 49 12.91 9.03 9.58
N PRO A 50 12.03 9.45 10.49
CA PRO A 50 11.10 8.55 11.13
C PRO A 50 10.26 7.80 10.07
N ARG A 51 10.48 6.50 10.02
CA ARG A 51 9.75 5.57 9.17
C ARG A 51 8.50 5.20 9.91
N ASP A 52 7.44 5.94 9.68
CA ASP A 52 6.16 5.73 10.34
C ASP A 52 5.08 5.23 9.37
N LEU A 53 3.98 4.75 9.95
CA LEU A 53 2.84 4.26 9.17
C LEU A 53 2.17 5.39 8.36
N GLY A 54 2.16 6.60 8.87
CA GLY A 54 1.62 7.77 8.16
C GLY A 54 2.33 8.03 6.84
N ARG A 55 3.62 7.81 6.79
CA ARG A 55 4.40 7.92 5.56
C ARG A 55 4.02 6.86 4.53
N GLU A 56 3.80 5.62 4.94
CA GLU A 56 3.28 4.58 4.05
C GLU A 56 1.94 4.99 3.45
N LEU A 57 1.03 5.52 4.26
CA LEU A 57 -0.28 5.96 3.79
C LEU A 57 -0.20 7.16 2.86
N SER A 58 0.79 8.04 3.01
CA SER A 58 0.98 9.19 2.12
C SER A 58 1.29 8.78 0.68
N VAL A 59 1.82 7.58 0.47
CA VAL A 59 2.03 6.96 -0.85
C VAL A 59 0.80 6.17 -1.30
N ILE A 60 0.22 5.39 -0.40
CA ILE A 60 -0.89 4.49 -0.70
C ILE A 60 -2.16 5.25 -1.09
N ARG A 61 -2.51 6.32 -0.38
CA ARG A 61 -3.73 7.09 -0.67
C ARG A 61 -3.79 7.64 -2.10
N PRO A 62 -2.80 8.40 -2.58
CA PRO A 62 -2.83 8.89 -3.95
C PRO A 62 -2.73 7.77 -4.98
N TYR A 63 -2.00 6.69 -4.70
CA TYR A 63 -1.93 5.51 -5.55
C TYR A 63 -3.33 4.89 -5.77
N LEU A 64 -4.08 4.69 -4.69
CA LEU A 64 -5.44 4.14 -4.76
C LEU A 64 -6.41 5.08 -5.46
N GLU A 65 -6.29 6.39 -5.27
CA GLU A 65 -7.14 7.37 -5.97
C GLU A 65 -6.91 7.34 -7.49
N ILE A 66 -5.66 7.17 -7.94
CA ILE A 66 -5.35 6.99 -9.36
C ILE A 66 -5.98 5.71 -9.90
N LEU A 67 -5.88 4.61 -9.16
CA LEU A 67 -6.47 3.33 -9.57
C LEU A 67 -7.99 3.37 -9.62
N LYS A 68 -8.65 4.10 -8.73
CA LYS A 68 -10.11 4.32 -8.77
C LYS A 68 -10.54 5.03 -10.05
N VAL A 69 -9.76 5.98 -10.54
CA VAL A 69 -10.04 6.63 -11.83
C VAL A 69 -9.90 5.64 -12.98
N ARG A 70 -8.89 4.77 -12.95
CA ARG A 70 -8.61 3.78 -14.01
C ARG A 70 -9.57 2.59 -13.99
N MET A 71 -9.89 2.09 -12.81
CA MET A 71 -10.77 0.92 -12.63
C MET A 71 -12.25 1.29 -12.46
N GLU A 72 -12.53 2.55 -12.17
CA GLU A 72 -13.86 3.09 -11.96
C GLU A 72 -14.65 2.32 -10.87
N GLU A 73 -15.86 1.88 -11.18
CA GLU A 73 -16.73 1.15 -10.24
C GLU A 73 -16.18 -0.24 -9.85
N ARG A 74 -15.18 -0.74 -10.57
CA ARG A 74 -14.56 -2.04 -10.28
C ARG A 74 -13.68 -2.03 -9.04
N LEU A 75 -13.27 -0.88 -8.54
CA LEU A 75 -12.43 -0.79 -7.34
C LEU A 75 -13.11 0.01 -6.24
N ASP A 76 -13.42 -0.67 -5.14
CA ASP A 76 -13.81 -0.06 -3.88
C ASP A 76 -12.66 -0.16 -2.88
N THR A 77 -12.41 0.91 -2.14
CA THR A 77 -11.30 0.98 -1.18
C THR A 77 -11.74 1.52 0.17
N ALA A 78 -11.13 1.02 1.23
CA ALA A 78 -11.30 1.55 2.58
C ALA A 78 -9.96 1.53 3.32
N ILE A 79 -9.69 2.57 4.10
CA ILE A 79 -8.51 2.67 4.95
C ILE A 79 -8.97 2.93 6.37
N HIS A 80 -8.75 1.95 7.25
CA HIS A 80 -9.10 2.00 8.67
C HIS A 80 -7.84 2.02 9.53
N VAL A 81 -7.21 3.17 9.60
CA VAL A 81 -6.01 3.41 10.40
C VAL A 81 -6.31 4.52 11.40
N PRO A 82 -6.34 4.20 12.71
CA PRO A 82 -6.50 5.21 13.74
C PRO A 82 -5.41 6.27 13.65
N GLU A 83 -5.78 7.53 13.84
CA GLU A 83 -4.86 8.67 13.76
C GLU A 83 -3.67 8.52 14.71
N GLY A 84 -3.91 7.99 15.90
CA GLY A 84 -2.86 7.73 16.89
C GLY A 84 -1.81 6.70 16.48
N LEU A 85 -2.06 5.91 15.44
CA LEU A 85 -1.09 4.94 14.90
C LEU A 85 -0.26 5.48 13.73
N LEU A 86 -0.58 6.65 13.20
CA LEU A 86 0.14 7.22 12.07
C LEU A 86 1.59 7.53 12.39
N SER A 87 1.89 7.91 13.63
CA SER A 87 3.25 8.18 14.10
C SER A 87 4.01 6.96 14.60
N ALA A 88 3.37 5.77 14.60
CA ALA A 88 4.03 4.54 15.02
C ALA A 88 5.10 4.11 14.02
N GLU A 89 6.24 3.63 14.53
CA GLU A 89 7.31 3.10 13.69
C GLU A 89 6.81 1.93 12.84
N PHE A 90 7.06 2.03 11.54
CA PHE A 90 6.73 0.97 10.59
C PHE A 90 7.75 0.90 9.46
N PRO A 91 8.14 -0.32 9.02
CA PRO A 91 9.15 -0.46 7.98
C PRO A 91 8.66 0.05 6.61
N GLN A 92 9.55 0.72 5.92
CA GLN A 92 9.32 1.41 4.67
C GLN A 92 8.93 0.44 3.52
N MET A 93 7.99 0.84 2.69
CA MET A 93 7.57 0.17 1.45
C MET A 93 6.88 -1.20 1.62
N MET A 94 6.65 -1.68 2.84
CA MET A 94 6.05 -3.00 3.04
C MET A 94 4.54 -3.01 2.80
N VAL A 95 3.81 -2.05 3.36
CA VAL A 95 2.36 -1.95 3.09
C VAL A 95 2.13 -1.59 1.63
N GLN A 96 2.93 -0.69 1.09
CA GLN A 96 2.87 -0.33 -0.33
C GLN A 96 3.01 -1.57 -1.22
N THR A 97 3.98 -2.45 -0.95
CA THR A 97 4.17 -3.69 -1.69
C THR A 97 2.95 -4.61 -1.58
N LEU A 98 2.36 -4.75 -0.40
CA LEU A 98 1.14 -5.55 -0.23
C LEU A 98 -0.04 -4.98 -1.01
N VAL A 99 -0.22 -3.68 -1.01
CA VAL A 99 -1.27 -3.00 -1.76
C VAL A 99 -1.09 -3.18 -3.27
N GLU A 100 0.12 -2.98 -3.78
CA GLU A 100 0.44 -3.20 -5.19
C GLU A 100 0.18 -4.64 -5.62
N ASN A 101 0.57 -5.62 -4.81
CA ASN A 101 0.31 -7.03 -5.07
C ASN A 101 -1.19 -7.35 -5.08
N ALA A 102 -1.95 -6.84 -4.12
CA ALA A 102 -3.39 -7.04 -4.04
C ALA A 102 -4.10 -6.52 -5.29
N VAL A 103 -3.71 -5.36 -5.77
CA VAL A 103 -4.28 -4.75 -6.99
C VAL A 103 -3.84 -5.54 -8.23
N LYS A 104 -2.54 -5.69 -8.42
CA LYS A 104 -1.97 -6.28 -9.65
C LYS A 104 -2.35 -7.75 -9.85
N HIS A 105 -2.35 -8.54 -8.79
CA HIS A 105 -2.57 -9.98 -8.85
C HIS A 105 -3.97 -10.42 -8.40
N GLY A 106 -4.65 -9.61 -7.62
CA GLY A 106 -5.97 -9.93 -7.08
C GLY A 106 -7.12 -9.25 -7.80
N LEU A 107 -7.10 -7.94 -7.89
CA LEU A 107 -8.25 -7.12 -8.29
C LEU A 107 -8.27 -6.76 -9.77
N GLU A 108 -7.16 -6.31 -10.35
CA GLU A 108 -7.09 -5.97 -11.78
C GLU A 108 -7.43 -7.16 -12.69
N PRO A 109 -6.90 -8.38 -12.45
CA PRO A 109 -7.21 -9.53 -13.30
C PRO A 109 -8.65 -10.05 -13.16
N LYS A 110 -9.35 -9.68 -12.10
CA LYS A 110 -10.73 -10.08 -11.86
C LYS A 110 -11.68 -9.15 -12.60
N PRO A 111 -12.51 -9.65 -13.57
CA PRO A 111 -13.37 -8.78 -14.38
C PRO A 111 -14.32 -7.92 -13.58
N GLU A 112 -14.87 -8.43 -12.48
CA GLU A 112 -15.75 -7.70 -11.57
C GLU A 112 -15.01 -6.71 -10.67
N GLY A 113 -13.67 -6.83 -10.58
CA GLY A 113 -12.86 -6.10 -9.62
C GLY A 113 -13.15 -6.53 -8.19
N GLY A 114 -13.23 -5.61 -7.27
CA GLY A 114 -13.56 -5.90 -5.88
C GLY A 114 -13.16 -4.77 -4.93
N ARG A 115 -13.01 -5.16 -3.66
CA ARG A 115 -12.70 -4.26 -2.57
C ARG A 115 -11.28 -4.49 -2.03
N LEU A 116 -10.58 -3.40 -1.76
CA LEU A 116 -9.32 -3.40 -1.05
C LEU A 116 -9.48 -2.63 0.27
N GLU A 117 -9.03 -3.23 1.35
CA GLU A 117 -9.08 -2.60 2.68
C GLU A 117 -7.71 -2.65 3.35
N VAL A 118 -7.26 -1.52 3.86
CA VAL A 118 -6.07 -1.40 4.69
C VAL A 118 -6.52 -1.11 6.12
N LYS A 119 -6.09 -1.93 7.07
CA LYS A 119 -6.46 -1.81 8.47
C LYS A 119 -5.20 -1.86 9.35
N ALA A 120 -5.16 -1.03 10.37
CA ALA A 120 -4.11 -1.08 11.39
C ALA A 120 -4.74 -1.16 12.79
N GLU A 121 -4.16 -2.00 13.63
CA GLU A 121 -4.60 -2.20 15.01
C GLU A 121 -3.43 -2.67 15.89
N ILE A 122 -3.57 -2.50 17.19
CA ILE A 122 -2.62 -3.06 18.17
C ILE A 122 -3.17 -4.40 18.64
N VAL A 123 -2.37 -5.44 18.46
CA VAL A 123 -2.70 -6.82 18.87
C VAL A 123 -1.54 -7.40 19.68
N HIS A 124 -1.78 -7.71 20.93
CA HIS A 124 -0.75 -8.27 21.83
C HIS A 124 0.56 -7.47 21.85
N GLY A 125 0.46 -6.15 21.93
CA GLY A 125 1.63 -5.26 21.95
C GLY A 125 2.35 -5.08 20.61
N LYS A 126 1.79 -5.61 19.52
CA LYS A 126 2.31 -5.44 18.17
C LYS A 126 1.40 -4.55 17.34
N LEU A 127 2.00 -3.77 16.46
CA LEU A 127 1.28 -3.06 15.41
C LEU A 127 1.04 -4.04 14.25
N ALA A 128 -0.21 -4.40 14.04
CA ALA A 128 -0.64 -5.26 12.96
C ALA A 128 -1.29 -4.42 11.85
N VAL A 129 -0.70 -4.44 10.67
CA VAL A 129 -1.23 -3.77 9.47
C VAL A 129 -1.61 -4.83 8.45
N SER A 130 -2.88 -4.88 8.10
CA SER A 130 -3.41 -5.85 7.14
C SER A 130 -3.90 -5.16 5.87
N VAL A 131 -3.65 -5.83 4.75
CA VAL A 131 -4.20 -5.49 3.44
C VAL A 131 -5.05 -6.68 3.01
N SER A 132 -6.35 -6.46 2.91
CA SER A 132 -7.30 -7.47 2.45
C SER A 132 -7.89 -7.08 1.10
N ASP A 133 -8.04 -8.05 0.23
CA ASP A 133 -8.70 -7.88 -1.05
C ASP A 133 -9.77 -8.97 -1.26
N THR A 134 -10.71 -8.69 -2.14
CA THR A 134 -11.72 -9.64 -2.60
C THR A 134 -11.46 -10.12 -4.03
N GLY A 135 -10.19 -10.17 -4.41
CA GLY A 135 -9.73 -10.54 -5.73
C GLY A 135 -9.73 -12.04 -6.01
N LEU A 136 -8.83 -12.48 -6.88
CA LEU A 136 -8.76 -13.88 -7.32
C LEU A 136 -8.30 -14.87 -6.24
N GLY A 137 -7.64 -14.37 -5.18
CA GLY A 137 -7.04 -15.20 -4.15
C GLY A 137 -5.66 -15.74 -4.51
N PHE A 138 -4.93 -16.17 -3.48
CA PHE A 138 -3.51 -16.51 -3.57
C PHE A 138 -3.23 -17.70 -4.51
N GLY A 139 -4.07 -18.73 -4.51
CA GLY A 139 -3.86 -19.94 -5.31
C GLY A 139 -4.11 -19.75 -6.81
N LYS A 140 -4.88 -18.74 -7.21
CA LYS A 140 -5.16 -18.41 -8.61
C LYS A 140 -4.26 -17.30 -9.16
N ALA A 141 -3.69 -16.49 -8.28
CA ALA A 141 -2.77 -15.41 -8.61
C ALA A 141 -1.30 -15.86 -8.62
N ALA A 142 -1.02 -17.11 -8.33
CA ALA A 142 0.33 -17.66 -8.12
C ALA A 142 1.13 -17.87 -9.42
N THR A 143 0.88 -17.09 -10.45
CA THR A 143 1.75 -17.05 -11.62
C THR A 143 2.72 -15.88 -11.51
N ALA A 144 4.00 -16.22 -11.33
CA ALA A 144 5.18 -15.40 -11.57
C ALA A 144 5.17 -13.96 -10.99
N GLY A 145 5.74 -13.77 -9.84
CA GLY A 145 6.11 -12.45 -9.30
C GLY A 145 5.70 -12.18 -7.85
N THR A 146 4.56 -12.68 -7.40
CA THR A 146 4.07 -12.49 -6.02
C THR A 146 5.00 -13.10 -4.97
N GLY A 147 5.64 -14.22 -5.29
CA GLY A 147 6.56 -14.91 -4.39
C GLY A 147 7.81 -14.12 -4.04
N VAL A 148 8.36 -13.36 -4.98
CA VAL A 148 9.59 -12.58 -4.77
C VAL A 148 9.34 -11.40 -3.84
N GLY A 149 8.25 -10.64 -4.06
CA GLY A 149 7.91 -9.50 -3.21
C GLY A 149 7.62 -9.89 -1.77
N LEU A 150 6.89 -10.97 -1.55
CA LEU A 150 6.59 -11.48 -0.21
C LEU A 150 7.81 -12.07 0.49
N ALA A 151 8.68 -12.77 -0.26
CA ALA A 151 9.95 -13.28 0.27
C ALA A 151 10.86 -12.13 0.73
N ASN A 152 10.95 -11.07 -0.05
CA ASN A 152 11.72 -9.88 0.31
C ASN A 152 11.17 -9.20 1.58
N ILE A 153 9.86 -9.13 1.73
CA ILE A 153 9.25 -8.60 2.98
C ILE A 153 9.65 -9.47 4.17
N ARG A 154 9.54 -10.78 4.06
CA ARG A 154 9.91 -11.70 5.14
C ARG A 154 11.39 -11.57 5.53
N GLU A 155 12.27 -11.51 4.55
CA GLU A 155 13.70 -11.33 4.78
C GLU A 155 14.00 -10.00 5.48
N ARG A 156 13.40 -8.90 5.02
CA ARG A 156 13.57 -7.59 5.67
C ARG A 156 13.01 -7.56 7.08
N LEU A 157 11.87 -8.18 7.33
CA LEU A 157 11.31 -8.29 8.67
C LEU A 157 12.24 -9.07 9.60
N GLN A 158 12.83 -10.17 9.11
CA GLN A 158 13.81 -10.95 9.85
C GLN A 158 15.03 -10.13 10.21
N LEU A 159 15.56 -9.34 9.26
CA LEU A 159 16.71 -8.47 9.48
C LEU A 159 16.44 -7.35 10.49
N LEU A 160 15.24 -6.75 10.43
CA LEU A 160 14.88 -5.60 11.27
C LEU A 160 14.41 -6.01 12.67
N TYR A 161 13.68 -7.09 12.79
CA TYR A 161 12.95 -7.46 14.02
C TYR A 161 13.22 -8.90 14.49
N GLY A 162 13.98 -9.68 13.75
CA GLY A 162 14.16 -11.09 14.05
C GLY A 162 12.83 -11.83 14.04
N THR A 163 12.58 -12.62 15.09
CA THR A 163 11.32 -13.36 15.24
C THR A 163 10.12 -12.51 15.65
N LYS A 164 10.34 -11.24 15.99
CA LYS A 164 9.28 -10.31 16.44
C LYS A 164 8.50 -9.65 15.29
N GLY A 165 9.03 -9.68 14.08
CA GLY A 165 8.36 -9.20 12.89
C GLY A 165 7.85 -10.37 12.04
N THR A 166 6.57 -10.35 11.67
CA THR A 166 5.94 -11.46 10.94
C THR A 166 5.10 -10.96 9.76
N LEU A 167 5.08 -11.76 8.69
CA LEU A 167 4.12 -11.64 7.60
C LEU A 167 3.28 -12.93 7.57
N THR A 168 1.98 -12.77 7.71
CA THR A 168 1.02 -13.87 7.57
C THR A 168 0.10 -13.63 6.37
N ILE A 169 -0.23 -14.71 5.68
CA ILE A 169 -1.14 -14.67 4.53
C ILE A 169 -2.25 -15.69 4.77
N ALA A 170 -3.48 -15.23 4.65
CA ALA A 170 -4.67 -16.06 4.85
C ALA A 170 -5.68 -15.82 3.73
N GLU A 171 -6.56 -16.78 3.55
CA GLU A 171 -7.73 -16.59 2.68
C GLU A 171 -8.70 -15.60 3.31
N ASN A 172 -9.21 -14.68 2.49
CA ASN A 172 -10.29 -13.81 2.91
C ASN A 172 -11.61 -14.56 2.82
N PRO A 173 -12.41 -14.64 3.91
CA PRO A 173 -13.73 -15.29 3.88
C PRO A 173 -14.66 -14.73 2.81
N ALA A 174 -14.51 -13.46 2.45
CA ALA A 174 -15.26 -12.82 1.37
C ALA A 174 -14.72 -13.11 -0.04
N GLY A 175 -13.72 -13.99 -0.16
CA GLY A 175 -12.93 -14.22 -1.36
C GLY A 175 -11.67 -13.37 -1.37
N GLY A 176 -10.62 -13.83 -2.03
CA GLY A 176 -9.35 -13.11 -2.09
C GLY A 176 -8.39 -13.43 -0.95
N THR A 177 -7.57 -12.47 -0.58
CA THR A 177 -6.44 -12.67 0.32
C THR A 177 -6.39 -11.62 1.42
N ILE A 178 -5.92 -12.01 2.60
CA ILE A 178 -5.56 -11.10 3.69
C ILE A 178 -4.06 -11.29 3.99
N ALA A 179 -3.28 -10.24 3.80
CA ALA A 179 -1.87 -10.22 4.17
C ALA A 179 -1.67 -9.28 5.37
N THR A 180 -1.04 -9.76 6.43
CA THR A 180 -0.83 -9.01 7.66
C THR A 180 0.64 -8.95 8.03
N ILE A 181 1.17 -7.75 8.23
CA ILE A 181 2.48 -7.50 8.80
C ILE A 181 2.29 -7.07 10.24
N ALA A 182 2.96 -7.78 11.16
CA ALA A 182 2.97 -7.44 12.57
C ALA A 182 4.41 -7.14 13.02
N VAL A 183 4.61 -5.98 13.62
CA VAL A 183 5.90 -5.52 14.15
C VAL A 183 5.72 -5.05 15.59
N PRO A 184 6.78 -5.00 16.41
CA PRO A 184 6.67 -4.43 17.75
C PRO A 184 6.12 -3.01 17.69
N TYR A 185 5.14 -2.69 18.52
CA TYR A 185 4.58 -1.34 18.60
C TYR A 185 5.56 -0.40 19.31
N LYS A 186 6.00 0.60 18.58
CA LYS A 186 6.84 1.69 19.11
C LYS A 186 6.22 3.01 18.68
N PRO A 187 5.54 3.74 19.60
CA PRO A 187 5.17 5.11 19.32
C PRO A 187 6.45 5.92 19.12
N LEU A 188 6.50 6.79 18.12
CA LEU A 188 7.55 7.78 18.04
C LEU A 188 7.47 8.62 19.31
N GLN A 189 8.52 8.59 20.12
CA GLN A 189 8.66 9.46 21.28
C GLN A 189 8.65 10.89 20.75
N GLY A 190 7.59 11.63 21.06
CA GLY A 190 7.66 13.07 20.94
C GLY A 190 8.84 13.53 21.78
N ASP A 191 9.67 14.39 21.23
CA ASP A 191 10.69 15.12 21.98
C ASP A 191 10.05 15.66 23.27
N ASN A 192 10.36 15.02 24.37
CA ASN A 192 10.13 15.63 25.67
C ASN A 192 11.15 16.76 25.79
N ALA A 193 10.69 17.96 25.47
CA ALA A 193 11.37 19.19 25.85
C ALA A 193 11.32 19.41 27.36
#